data_e772fc248c5ff48660336d30ba9698d8
#
_entry.id   e772fc248c5ff48660336d30ba9698d8
#
_cell.length_a   1.000
_cell.length_b   1.000
_cell.length_c   1.000
_cell.angle_alpha   90.00
_cell.angle_beta   90.00
_cell.angle_gamma   90.00
#
_symmetry.space_group_name_H-M   'P 1'
#
loop_
_entity.id
_entity.type
_entity.pdbx_description
1 polymer ?
#
loop_
_entity_poly.entity_id
_entity_poly.type
_entity_poly.pdbx_seq_one_letter_code
_entity_poly.pdbx_strand_id
1 'polypeptide(L)'
;MKFTATSRDVQGTSASRRLRHAGQVPAIVYGGEEQPVVISLDHNEIYHNLRKEAFHASILTMELDGKAEKVLLRSVQWHPYKQQVLHVDFQRVLASQAITTKVPLNFEGGDVCPAVKLSGQVISHILTELEITCLPANLPASITVDLSSMTANANLHLDSIKLPRGVTYAGNDTNPLLAAALPVGGGAAASEETEESAE
;
A
#
# COMPACT_ATOMS: atom_id res chain seq x y z
N MET A 1 11.83 8.43 -7.88
CA MET A 1 10.98 8.90 -9.00
C MET A 1 10.77 10.38 -8.85
N LYS A 2 10.57 11.12 -9.96
CA LYS A 2 10.38 12.58 -9.94
C LYS A 2 9.02 12.91 -10.57
N PHE A 3 8.38 13.98 -10.09
CA PHE A 3 7.17 14.54 -10.67
C PHE A 3 7.09 16.03 -10.38
N THR A 4 6.32 16.76 -11.19
CA THR A 4 6.20 18.22 -11.12
C THR A 4 4.91 18.63 -10.40
N ALA A 5 5.00 19.65 -9.55
CA ALA A 5 3.86 20.22 -8.84
C ALA A 5 3.90 21.75 -8.92
N THR A 6 2.74 22.36 -8.99
CA THR A 6 2.57 23.83 -8.93
C THR A 6 1.80 24.20 -7.67
N SER A 7 2.24 25.23 -6.96
CA SER A 7 1.50 25.75 -5.82
C SER A 7 0.20 26.42 -6.28
N ARG A 8 -0.83 26.42 -5.43
CA ARG A 8 -2.11 27.06 -5.72
C ARG A 8 -2.64 27.77 -4.48
N ASP A 9 -3.23 28.95 -4.69
CA ASP A 9 -3.84 29.75 -3.62
C ASP A 9 -5.34 29.49 -3.48
N VAL A 10 -5.99 29.16 -4.61
CA VAL A 10 -7.46 29.01 -4.64
C VAL A 10 -7.86 27.62 -4.16
N GLN A 11 -8.68 27.61 -3.11
CA GLN A 11 -9.20 26.40 -2.46
C GLN A 11 -10.73 26.30 -2.60
N GLY A 12 -11.28 25.17 -2.17
CA GLY A 12 -12.70 24.90 -2.11
C GLY A 12 -13.21 24.00 -3.25
N THR A 13 -14.46 23.54 -3.07
CA THR A 13 -15.08 22.51 -3.91
C THR A 13 -15.19 22.93 -5.38
N SER A 14 -15.61 24.17 -5.63
CA SER A 14 -15.78 24.68 -6.99
C SER A 14 -14.46 24.84 -7.74
N ALA A 15 -13.40 25.28 -7.03
CA ALA A 15 -12.06 25.40 -7.58
C ALA A 15 -11.47 24.02 -7.93
N SER A 16 -11.55 23.07 -7.01
CA SER A 16 -11.08 21.69 -7.21
C SER A 16 -11.84 21.00 -8.35
N ARG A 17 -13.15 21.29 -8.51
CA ARG A 17 -13.92 20.76 -9.64
C ARG A 17 -13.42 21.31 -10.98
N ARG A 18 -13.15 22.63 -11.06
CA ARG A 18 -12.61 23.26 -12.30
C ARG A 18 -11.22 22.67 -12.64
N LEU A 19 -10.34 22.49 -11.65
CA LEU A 19 -9.03 21.86 -11.86
C LEU A 19 -9.15 20.46 -12.47
N ARG A 20 -10.01 19.61 -11.94
CA ARG A 20 -10.23 18.27 -12.47
C ARG A 20 -10.78 18.29 -13.91
N HIS A 21 -11.64 19.25 -14.25
CA HIS A 21 -12.11 19.43 -15.61
C HIS A 21 -11.01 19.93 -16.56
N ALA A 22 -10.02 20.65 -16.05
CA ALA A 22 -8.84 21.09 -16.81
C ALA A 22 -7.73 20.02 -16.88
N GLY A 23 -8.00 18.78 -16.42
CA GLY A 23 -7.00 17.71 -16.44
C GLY A 23 -5.95 17.80 -15.33
N GLN A 24 -6.21 18.58 -14.29
CA GLN A 24 -5.34 18.69 -13.12
C GLN A 24 -5.92 18.02 -11.89
N VAL A 25 -5.06 17.49 -11.01
CA VAL A 25 -5.42 16.86 -9.75
C VAL A 25 -5.06 17.79 -8.59
N PRO A 26 -6.02 18.17 -7.75
CA PRO A 26 -5.72 18.85 -6.50
C PRO A 26 -4.99 17.90 -5.55
N ALA A 27 -3.93 18.39 -4.91
CA ALA A 27 -3.18 17.63 -3.92
C ALA A 27 -2.74 18.53 -2.77
N ILE A 28 -2.22 17.92 -1.71
CA ILE A 28 -1.68 18.59 -0.55
C ILE A 28 -0.35 17.97 -0.15
N VAL A 29 0.57 18.80 0.30
CA VAL A 29 1.85 18.38 0.90
C VAL A 29 1.89 18.91 2.33
N TYR A 30 2.13 18.01 3.28
CA TYR A 30 2.18 18.34 4.70
C TYR A 30 3.32 17.58 5.41
N GLY A 31 3.55 17.91 6.66
CA GLY A 31 4.62 17.32 7.47
C GLY A 31 5.94 18.09 7.39
N GLY A 32 6.92 17.65 8.19
CA GLY A 32 8.14 18.41 8.41
C GLY A 32 7.91 19.62 9.30
N GLU A 33 8.80 20.60 9.20
CA GLU A 33 8.74 21.86 9.95
C GLU A 33 7.96 22.95 9.22
N GLU A 34 7.66 22.76 7.94
CA GLU A 34 6.97 23.72 7.10
C GLU A 34 5.44 23.55 7.15
N GLN A 35 4.74 24.65 6.88
CA GLN A 35 3.29 24.62 6.81
C GLN A 35 2.78 23.76 5.63
N PRO A 36 1.58 23.18 5.74
CA PRO A 36 0.95 22.46 4.63
C PRO A 36 0.78 23.37 3.41
N VAL A 37 1.14 22.86 2.24
CA VAL A 37 1.02 23.58 0.96
C VAL A 37 0.02 22.84 0.08
N VAL A 38 -0.95 23.59 -0.46
CA VAL A 38 -1.88 23.06 -1.45
C VAL A 38 -1.29 23.18 -2.85
N ILE A 39 -1.31 22.09 -3.59
CA ILE A 39 -0.68 21.99 -4.90
C ILE A 39 -1.64 21.46 -5.96
N SER A 40 -1.28 21.62 -7.22
CA SER A 40 -1.92 20.99 -8.38
C SER A 40 -0.91 20.18 -9.16
N LEU A 41 -1.35 19.04 -9.68
CA LEU A 41 -0.57 18.08 -10.43
C LEU A 41 -1.20 17.83 -11.79
N ASP A 42 -0.42 17.49 -12.80
CA ASP A 42 -0.96 16.97 -14.07
C ASP A 42 -1.57 15.58 -13.83
N HIS A 43 -2.83 15.40 -14.29
CA HIS A 43 -3.56 14.15 -14.07
C HIS A 43 -2.89 12.97 -14.79
N ASN A 44 -2.42 13.18 -16.01
CA ASN A 44 -1.85 12.12 -16.83
C ASN A 44 -0.52 11.62 -16.25
N GLU A 45 0.36 12.56 -15.85
CA GLU A 45 1.63 12.24 -15.23
C GLU A 45 1.43 11.45 -13.92
N ILE A 46 0.58 11.95 -13.02
CA ILE A 46 0.36 11.30 -11.73
C ILE A 46 -0.37 9.96 -11.86
N TYR A 47 -1.33 9.84 -12.79
CA TYR A 47 -2.06 8.60 -13.04
C TYR A 47 -1.12 7.47 -13.49
N HIS A 48 -0.21 7.74 -14.44
CA HIS A 48 0.78 6.75 -14.88
C HIS A 48 1.81 6.41 -13.81
N ASN A 49 2.18 7.35 -12.96
CA ASN A 49 3.09 7.11 -11.85
C ASN A 49 2.44 6.27 -10.75
N LEU A 50 1.18 6.51 -10.42
CA LEU A 50 0.41 5.75 -9.42
C LEU A 50 0.16 4.28 -9.81
N ARG A 51 0.28 3.92 -11.09
CA ARG A 51 0.20 2.53 -11.54
C ARG A 51 1.45 1.71 -11.26
N LYS A 52 2.54 2.37 -10.89
CA LYS A 52 3.81 1.70 -10.54
C LYS A 52 3.82 1.42 -9.04
N GLU A 53 3.94 0.17 -8.65
CA GLU A 53 4.02 -0.24 -7.23
C GLU A 53 5.11 0.52 -6.47
N ALA A 54 6.27 0.70 -7.10
CA ALA A 54 7.37 1.45 -6.52
C ALA A 54 7.03 2.93 -6.22
N PHE A 55 5.96 3.51 -6.77
CA PHE A 55 5.55 4.87 -6.46
C PHE A 55 4.88 4.96 -5.08
N HIS A 56 4.21 3.90 -4.64
CA HIS A 56 3.51 3.84 -3.36
C HIS A 56 4.45 3.64 -2.17
N ALA A 57 5.53 2.88 -2.38
CA ALA A 57 6.45 2.48 -1.31
C ALA A 57 7.86 3.07 -1.49
N SER A 58 8.02 4.23 -2.14
CA SER A 58 9.32 4.87 -2.31
C SER A 58 9.29 6.36 -1.96
N ILE A 59 10.47 6.88 -1.62
CA ILE A 59 10.65 8.31 -1.45
C ILE A 59 10.69 8.98 -2.82
N LEU A 60 9.76 9.88 -3.04
CA LEU A 60 9.59 10.62 -4.27
C LEU A 60 10.30 11.97 -4.19
N THR A 61 10.78 12.46 -5.31
CA THR A 61 11.29 13.83 -5.45
C THR A 61 10.23 14.65 -6.18
N MET A 62 9.57 15.53 -5.45
CA MET A 62 8.62 16.49 -5.99
C MET A 62 9.35 17.79 -6.34
N GLU A 63 9.12 18.30 -7.52
CA GLU A 63 9.57 19.63 -7.94
C GLU A 63 8.41 20.62 -7.75
N LEU A 64 8.45 21.38 -6.66
CA LEU A 64 7.47 22.41 -6.34
C LEU A 64 8.03 23.78 -6.70
N ASP A 65 7.50 24.44 -7.72
CA ASP A 65 7.89 25.77 -8.18
C ASP A 65 9.43 25.92 -8.34
N GLY A 66 10.10 24.86 -8.83
CA GLY A 66 11.55 24.82 -9.03
C GLY A 66 12.39 24.39 -7.80
N LYS A 67 11.75 24.08 -6.67
CA LYS A 67 12.41 23.49 -5.50
C LYS A 67 12.13 21.98 -5.42
N ALA A 68 13.18 21.21 -5.18
CA ALA A 68 13.06 19.76 -5.04
C ALA A 68 12.83 19.39 -3.56
N GLU A 69 11.70 18.77 -3.26
CA GLU A 69 11.35 18.27 -1.92
C GLU A 69 11.23 16.74 -1.93
N LYS A 70 11.65 16.09 -0.84
CA LYS A 70 11.44 14.65 -0.64
C LYS A 70 10.11 14.41 0.04
N VAL A 71 9.25 13.65 -0.62
CA VAL A 71 7.90 13.35 -0.16
C VAL A 71 7.59 11.87 -0.27
N LEU A 72 6.66 11.41 0.55
CA LEU A 72 6.08 10.08 0.50
C LEU A 72 4.60 10.19 0.14
N LEU A 73 4.12 9.28 -0.70
CA LEU A 73 2.70 9.17 -0.98
C LEU A 73 1.98 8.62 0.26
N ARG A 74 0.96 9.35 0.75
CA ARG A 74 0.22 8.96 1.95
C ARG A 74 -1.15 8.40 1.64
N SER A 75 -1.87 9.07 0.75
CA SER A 75 -3.23 8.68 0.38
C SER A 75 -3.55 9.09 -1.05
N VAL A 76 -4.37 8.29 -1.72
CA VAL A 76 -4.90 8.59 -3.05
C VAL A 76 -6.40 8.36 -3.04
N GLN A 77 -7.15 9.34 -3.52
CA GLN A 77 -8.58 9.21 -3.74
C GLN A 77 -8.87 8.96 -5.22
N TRP A 78 -9.48 7.82 -5.50
CA TRP A 78 -9.89 7.44 -6.84
C TRP A 78 -11.36 7.75 -7.09
N HIS A 79 -11.69 8.04 -8.34
CA HIS A 79 -13.10 8.15 -8.74
C HIS A 79 -13.73 6.75 -8.77
N PRO A 80 -14.96 6.54 -8.23
CA PRO A 80 -15.55 5.20 -8.07
C PRO A 80 -15.66 4.37 -9.35
N TYR A 81 -15.89 5.00 -10.50
CA TYR A 81 -16.09 4.29 -11.77
C TYR A 81 -15.26 4.84 -12.95
N LYS A 82 -14.65 6.02 -12.80
CA LYS A 82 -13.78 6.60 -13.84
C LYS A 82 -12.33 6.35 -13.48
N GLN A 83 -11.49 6.13 -14.47
CA GLN A 83 -10.04 6.06 -14.31
C GLN A 83 -9.46 7.47 -14.06
N GLN A 84 -9.86 8.07 -12.96
CA GLN A 84 -9.52 9.45 -12.61
C GLN A 84 -9.11 9.54 -11.13
N VAL A 85 -8.00 10.21 -10.89
CA VAL A 85 -7.54 10.56 -9.55
C VAL A 85 -8.27 11.82 -9.09
N LEU A 86 -8.86 11.80 -7.89
CA LEU A 86 -9.59 12.91 -7.33
C LEU A 86 -8.74 13.79 -6.41
N HIS A 87 -7.89 13.18 -5.60
CA HIS A 87 -7.00 13.86 -4.66
C HIS A 87 -5.78 13.01 -4.35
N VAL A 88 -4.66 13.64 -4.04
CA VAL A 88 -3.44 12.97 -3.61
C VAL A 88 -2.85 13.70 -2.41
N ASP A 89 -2.47 12.94 -1.38
CA ASP A 89 -1.85 13.44 -0.17
C ASP A 89 -0.39 13.01 -0.14
N PHE A 90 0.50 13.98 0.03
CA PHE A 90 1.92 13.74 0.21
C PHE A 90 2.38 14.18 1.59
N GLN A 91 3.27 13.42 2.17
CA GLN A 91 3.94 13.75 3.43
C GLN A 91 5.41 14.04 3.17
N ARG A 92 5.91 15.19 3.67
CA ARG A 92 7.35 15.51 3.64
C ARG A 92 8.12 14.53 4.50
N VAL A 93 9.25 14.11 4.02
CA VAL A 93 10.09 13.11 4.69
C VAL A 93 11.36 13.76 5.19
N LEU A 94 11.55 13.72 6.52
CA LEU A 94 12.79 14.09 7.18
C LEU A 94 13.66 12.83 7.36
N ALA A 95 14.94 12.91 7.03
CA ALA A 95 15.84 11.75 7.07
C ALA A 95 16.00 11.11 8.46
N SER A 96 15.77 11.90 9.52
CA SER A 96 15.91 11.49 10.92
C SER A 96 14.63 10.96 11.55
N GLN A 97 13.48 11.11 10.90
CA GLN A 97 12.18 10.73 11.47
C GLN A 97 11.72 9.38 10.93
N ALA A 98 11.30 8.48 11.82
CA ALA A 98 10.66 7.24 11.43
C ALA A 98 9.32 7.53 10.76
N ILE A 99 9.04 6.82 9.68
CA ILE A 99 7.80 6.93 8.90
C ILE A 99 7.05 5.60 8.97
N THR A 100 5.72 5.70 9.11
CA THR A 100 4.83 4.55 9.00
C THR A 100 4.15 4.60 7.64
N THR A 101 4.29 3.55 6.86
CA THR A 101 3.71 3.47 5.51
C THR A 101 3.28 2.06 5.18
N LYS A 102 2.39 1.93 4.19
CA LYS A 102 1.98 0.65 3.64
C LYS A 102 2.92 0.26 2.50
N VAL A 103 3.41 -0.97 2.55
CA VAL A 103 4.31 -1.55 1.56
C VAL A 103 3.64 -2.77 0.94
N PRO A 104 3.63 -2.90 -0.40
CA PRO A 104 3.02 -4.05 -1.06
C PRO A 104 3.81 -5.33 -0.79
N LEU A 105 3.05 -6.43 -0.65
CA LEU A 105 3.57 -7.78 -0.52
C LEU A 105 3.67 -8.41 -1.92
N ASN A 106 4.84 -8.90 -2.28
CA ASN A 106 5.06 -9.64 -3.51
C ASN A 106 5.13 -11.12 -3.22
N PHE A 107 4.11 -11.87 -3.64
CA PHE A 107 4.01 -13.31 -3.41
C PHE A 107 4.71 -14.07 -4.54
N GLU A 108 5.72 -14.87 -4.18
CA GLU A 108 6.49 -15.69 -5.12
C GLU A 108 6.30 -17.18 -4.82
N GLY A 109 6.42 -18.02 -5.84
CA GLY A 109 6.39 -19.48 -5.68
C GLY A 109 5.01 -20.11 -5.54
N GLY A 110 3.91 -19.37 -5.76
CA GLY A 110 2.55 -19.91 -5.66
C GLY A 110 2.28 -21.10 -6.57
N ASP A 111 2.75 -21.07 -7.82
CA ASP A 111 2.56 -22.16 -8.81
C ASP A 111 3.36 -23.42 -8.49
N VAL A 112 4.38 -23.31 -7.64
CA VAL A 112 5.29 -24.40 -7.30
C VAL A 112 4.92 -25.07 -5.99
N CYS A 113 4.09 -24.42 -5.17
CA CYS A 113 3.80 -24.89 -3.83
C CYS A 113 3.03 -26.24 -3.80
N PRO A 114 3.30 -27.10 -2.81
CA PRO A 114 2.62 -28.38 -2.63
C PRO A 114 1.10 -28.27 -2.50
N ALA A 115 0.58 -27.21 -1.90
CA ALA A 115 -0.85 -26.97 -1.76
C ALA A 115 -1.56 -26.88 -3.12
N VAL A 116 -0.95 -26.22 -4.11
CA VAL A 116 -1.51 -26.10 -5.47
C VAL A 116 -1.26 -27.37 -6.27
N LYS A 117 0.00 -27.87 -6.32
CA LYS A 117 0.37 -29.01 -7.19
C LYS A 117 -0.19 -30.35 -6.73
N LEU A 118 -0.16 -30.64 -5.43
CA LEU A 118 -0.55 -31.95 -4.90
C LEU A 118 -2.00 -31.98 -4.47
N SER A 119 -2.53 -30.89 -3.92
CA SER A 119 -3.87 -30.85 -3.35
C SER A 119 -4.88 -30.07 -4.21
N GLY A 120 -4.44 -29.46 -5.32
CA GLY A 120 -5.31 -28.68 -6.21
C GLY A 120 -5.99 -27.49 -5.51
N GLN A 121 -5.40 -26.97 -4.45
CA GLN A 121 -5.93 -25.83 -3.69
C GLN A 121 -5.58 -24.49 -4.34
N VAL A 122 -6.34 -23.47 -4.01
CA VAL A 122 -6.07 -22.07 -4.43
C VAL A 122 -5.51 -21.30 -3.23
N ILE A 123 -4.46 -20.52 -3.47
CA ILE A 123 -3.93 -19.62 -2.46
C ILE A 123 -4.71 -18.32 -2.51
N SER A 124 -5.37 -17.99 -1.41
CA SER A 124 -6.05 -16.70 -1.21
C SER A 124 -5.08 -15.73 -0.52
N HIS A 125 -4.82 -14.60 -1.16
CA HIS A 125 -4.07 -13.50 -0.56
C HIS A 125 -5.03 -12.64 0.26
N ILE A 126 -4.87 -12.63 1.58
CA ILE A 126 -5.75 -11.93 2.51
C ILE A 126 -5.28 -10.49 2.69
N LEU A 127 -3.97 -10.31 2.85
CA LEU A 127 -3.34 -9.00 2.88
C LEU A 127 -2.41 -8.84 1.68
N THR A 128 -2.60 -7.76 0.93
CA THR A 128 -1.75 -7.37 -0.20
C THR A 128 -0.74 -6.29 0.16
N GLU A 129 -0.97 -5.60 1.28
CA GLU A 129 -0.12 -4.52 1.79
C GLU A 129 0.12 -4.71 3.28
N LEU A 130 1.34 -4.40 3.74
CA LEU A 130 1.72 -4.46 5.14
C LEU A 130 2.06 -3.06 5.65
N GLU A 131 1.50 -2.67 6.79
CA GLU A 131 1.84 -1.41 7.44
C GLU A 131 3.12 -1.57 8.25
N ILE A 132 4.15 -0.80 7.89
CA ILE A 132 5.47 -0.88 8.51
C ILE A 132 5.96 0.50 8.97
N THR A 133 6.76 0.49 10.02
CA THR A 133 7.50 1.66 10.49
C THR A 133 8.99 1.44 10.24
N CYS A 134 9.61 2.37 9.55
CA CYS A 134 11.05 2.34 9.25
C CYS A 134 11.63 3.76 9.11
N LEU A 135 12.95 3.84 9.11
CA LEU A 135 13.63 5.06 8.68
C LEU A 135 13.54 5.20 7.16
N PRO A 136 13.50 6.42 6.62
CA PRO A 136 13.43 6.66 5.17
C PRO A 136 14.50 5.93 4.35
N ALA A 137 15.71 5.79 4.90
CA ALA A 137 16.81 5.09 4.24
C ALA A 137 16.59 3.57 4.10
N ASN A 138 15.74 2.98 4.95
CA ASN A 138 15.50 1.55 5.02
C ASN A 138 14.14 1.14 4.42
N LEU A 139 13.44 2.06 3.75
CA LEU A 139 12.13 1.79 3.15
C LEU A 139 12.28 0.81 1.98
N PRO A 140 11.71 -0.42 2.06
CA PRO A 140 11.71 -1.37 0.95
C PRO A 140 10.63 -1.00 -0.06
N ALA A 141 10.87 -1.23 -1.35
CA ALA A 141 9.87 -1.01 -2.40
C ALA A 141 8.76 -2.09 -2.39
N SER A 142 9.09 -3.29 -1.96
CA SER A 142 8.17 -4.42 -1.76
C SER A 142 8.76 -5.40 -0.75
N ILE A 143 7.91 -6.23 -0.15
CA ILE A 143 8.32 -7.33 0.73
C ILE A 143 7.99 -8.63 0.02
N THR A 144 9.01 -9.44 -0.27
CA THR A 144 8.83 -10.74 -0.93
C THR A 144 8.39 -11.78 0.09
N VAL A 145 7.33 -12.50 -0.25
CA VAL A 145 6.71 -13.58 0.52
C VAL A 145 6.82 -14.88 -0.27
N ASP A 146 7.61 -15.82 0.23
CA ASP A 146 7.79 -17.12 -0.42
C ASP A 146 6.70 -18.10 -0.02
N LEU A 147 5.90 -18.52 -1.00
CA LEU A 147 4.83 -19.50 -0.86
C LEU A 147 5.27 -20.94 -1.20
N SER A 148 6.49 -21.16 -1.64
CA SER A 148 6.97 -22.45 -2.17
C SER A 148 6.90 -23.59 -1.14
N SER A 149 6.96 -23.29 0.15
CA SER A 149 6.88 -24.25 1.25
C SER A 149 5.47 -24.49 1.79
N MET A 150 4.44 -23.84 1.20
CA MET A 150 3.08 -23.86 1.71
C MET A 150 2.40 -25.21 1.45
N THR A 151 1.93 -25.88 2.52
CA THR A 151 1.22 -27.17 2.47
C THR A 151 -0.30 -26.97 2.36
N ALA A 152 -1.03 -28.08 2.15
CA ALA A 152 -2.50 -28.05 2.08
C ALA A 152 -3.10 -27.52 3.39
N ASN A 153 -4.11 -26.65 3.26
CA ASN A 153 -4.81 -26.00 4.38
C ASN A 153 -3.90 -25.20 5.32
N ALA A 154 -2.71 -24.80 4.85
CA ALA A 154 -1.79 -24.00 5.64
C ALA A 154 -2.17 -22.52 5.61
N ASN A 155 -1.94 -21.86 6.73
CA ASN A 155 -2.07 -20.43 6.91
C ASN A 155 -0.68 -19.81 7.03
N LEU A 156 -0.41 -18.78 6.26
CA LEU A 156 0.83 -18.03 6.30
C LEU A 156 0.64 -16.75 7.09
N HIS A 157 1.31 -16.65 8.22
CA HIS A 157 1.31 -15.48 9.09
C HIS A 157 2.59 -14.65 8.96
N LEU A 158 2.58 -13.45 9.52
CA LEU A 158 3.70 -12.53 9.48
C LEU A 158 4.99 -13.09 10.09
N ASP A 159 4.89 -13.90 11.16
CA ASP A 159 6.05 -14.53 11.83
C ASP A 159 6.87 -15.45 10.92
N SER A 160 6.25 -15.96 9.85
CA SER A 160 6.91 -16.84 8.88
C SER A 160 7.77 -16.06 7.86
N ILE A 161 7.71 -14.74 7.86
CA ILE A 161 8.38 -13.89 6.87
C ILE A 161 9.54 -13.13 7.53
N LYS A 162 10.65 -13.05 6.80
CA LYS A 162 11.80 -12.25 7.22
C LYS A 162 11.63 -10.81 6.77
N LEU A 163 11.34 -9.91 7.71
CA LEU A 163 11.34 -8.48 7.43
C LEU A 163 12.77 -7.97 7.16
N PRO A 164 12.95 -7.00 6.26
CA PRO A 164 14.23 -6.34 6.04
C PRO A 164 14.76 -5.68 7.31
N ARG A 165 16.08 -5.44 7.36
CA ARG A 165 16.71 -4.81 8.52
C ARG A 165 16.22 -3.38 8.72
N GLY A 166 15.87 -3.05 9.97
CA GLY A 166 15.39 -1.71 10.33
C GLY A 166 13.94 -1.42 9.97
N VAL A 167 13.17 -2.45 9.64
CA VAL A 167 11.72 -2.40 9.41
C VAL A 167 11.02 -3.08 10.56
N THR A 168 10.03 -2.41 11.15
CA THR A 168 9.16 -2.94 12.19
C THR A 168 7.71 -2.92 11.71
N TYR A 169 6.97 -3.95 12.05
CA TYR A 169 5.54 -3.98 11.78
C TYR A 169 4.79 -2.99 12.68
N ALA A 170 3.84 -2.26 12.13
CA ALA A 170 3.09 -1.20 12.81
C ALA A 170 1.57 -1.42 12.82
N GLY A 171 1.08 -2.55 12.34
CA GLY A 171 -0.35 -2.86 12.33
C GLY A 171 -0.92 -3.18 13.71
N ASN A 172 -2.24 -3.20 13.80
CA ASN A 172 -2.96 -3.44 15.06
C ASN A 172 -2.91 -4.91 15.52
N ASP A 173 -2.82 -5.85 14.58
CA ASP A 173 -2.79 -7.28 14.86
C ASP A 173 -1.35 -7.73 15.13
N THR A 174 -1.12 -8.48 16.18
CA THR A 174 0.23 -8.95 16.54
C THR A 174 0.82 -9.87 15.46
N ASN A 175 0.00 -10.71 14.83
CA ASN A 175 0.43 -11.67 13.81
C ASN A 175 -0.65 -11.84 12.71
N PRO A 176 -0.76 -10.89 11.78
CA PRO A 176 -1.79 -10.94 10.74
C PRO A 176 -1.61 -12.13 9.80
N LEU A 177 -2.73 -12.68 9.34
CA LEU A 177 -2.78 -13.70 8.31
C LEU A 177 -2.57 -13.06 6.93
N LEU A 178 -1.55 -13.50 6.21
CA LEU A 178 -1.16 -12.93 4.92
C LEU A 178 -1.75 -13.72 3.74
N ALA A 179 -1.66 -15.04 3.81
CA ALA A 179 -2.20 -15.92 2.78
C ALA A 179 -2.72 -17.22 3.39
N ALA A 180 -3.74 -17.81 2.77
CA ALA A 180 -4.31 -19.09 3.17
C ALA A 180 -4.51 -20.00 1.95
N ALA A 181 -4.20 -21.29 2.10
CA ALA A 181 -4.52 -22.30 1.09
C ALA A 181 -5.94 -22.81 1.31
N LEU A 182 -6.82 -22.58 0.34
CA LEU A 182 -8.23 -22.97 0.39
C LEU A 182 -8.55 -24.06 -0.63
N PRO A 183 -9.40 -25.06 -0.28
CA PRO A 183 -9.82 -26.08 -1.24
C PRO A 183 -10.67 -25.44 -2.36
N VAL A 184 -10.44 -25.87 -3.59
CA VAL A 184 -11.25 -25.51 -4.75
C VAL A 184 -12.52 -26.36 -4.74
N GLY A 185 -13.62 -25.79 -4.26
CA GLY A 185 -14.91 -26.46 -4.22
C GLY A 185 -15.76 -25.88 -3.10
N GLY A 186 -16.78 -25.11 -3.45
CA GLY A 186 -17.67 -24.46 -2.51
C GLY A 186 -18.35 -25.46 -1.57
N GLY A 187 -18.08 -25.31 -0.32
CA GLY A 187 -18.74 -25.97 0.78
C GLY A 187 -18.18 -25.37 2.06
N ALA A 188 -18.90 -24.40 2.61
CA ALA A 188 -18.67 -23.95 3.95
C ALA A 188 -18.75 -25.16 4.90
N ALA A 189 -17.60 -25.68 5.31
CA ALA A 189 -17.57 -26.52 6.50
C ALA A 189 -17.78 -25.58 7.68
N ALA A 190 -19.03 -25.48 8.11
CA ALA A 190 -19.39 -24.96 9.42
C ALA A 190 -18.59 -25.74 10.46
N SER A 191 -17.77 -25.04 11.22
CA SER A 191 -17.22 -25.57 12.46
C SER A 191 -18.39 -25.87 13.39
N GLU A 192 -18.76 -27.15 13.55
CA GLU A 192 -19.57 -27.61 14.65
C GLU A 192 -18.75 -27.39 15.95
N GLU A 193 -19.12 -26.35 16.66
CA GLU A 193 -18.82 -26.24 18.10
C GLU A 193 -19.63 -27.34 18.78
N THR A 194 -18.95 -28.37 19.21
CA THR A 194 -19.48 -29.36 20.17
C THR A 194 -19.60 -28.65 21.51
N GLU A 195 -20.79 -28.15 21.83
CA GLU A 195 -21.19 -27.91 23.20
C GLU A 195 -21.40 -29.29 23.88
N GLU A 196 -20.41 -29.72 24.61
CA GLU A 196 -20.56 -30.83 25.60
C GLU A 196 -21.15 -30.25 26.87
N SER A 197 -22.44 -30.48 27.02
CA SER A 197 -23.19 -30.24 28.26
C SER A 197 -22.65 -31.10 29.37
N ALA A 198 -22.17 -30.47 30.43
CA ALA A 198 -21.96 -31.12 31.74
C ALA A 198 -23.22 -30.97 32.60
N GLU A 199 -23.68 -32.07 33.07
CA GLU A 199 -24.71 -32.33 34.09
C GLU A 199 -24.17 -31.94 35.48
#